data_853b5c8613077247cc5a5b3a8b03d049
#
_entry.id   853b5c8613077247cc5a5b3a8b03d049
#
_cell.length_a   1.000
_cell.length_b   1.000
_cell.length_c   1.000
_cell.angle_alpha   90.00
_cell.angle_beta   90.00
_cell.angle_gamma   90.00
#
_symmetry.space_group_name_H-M   'P 1'
#
loop_
_entity.id
_entity.type
_entity.pdbx_description
1 polymer ?
#
loop_
_entity_poly.entity_id
_entity_poly.type
_entity_poly.pdbx_seq_one_letter_code
_entity_poly.pdbx_strand_id
1 'polypeptide(L)'
;IEEQAPAVFTMLSKLGQELYMPKGILTQGAEAKEKAHKFNATIGIAMENNSPMYLDCIYDNLKAFKPTDIFPYAPSSGKPELRKAWQAKMLKENPSLKGKLISMPVTVNALTHGLSIVSQMFCNEGDYVVMPDKFWGNYRLTFSTISDGVLTTFPTFHEGGFNVDGLIKKVEEVGKLKPKVIVILNFPNNPTGYTPTLDEANRIVYGLRNLADKGIKIISVADDDY
;
A
#
# COMPACT_ATOMS: atom_id res chain seq x y z
N ILE A 1 -11.64 -13.10 -22.97
CA ILE A 1 -10.61 -13.94 -23.65
C ILE A 1 -11.09 -15.39 -23.71
N GLU A 2 -11.61 -15.96 -22.63
CA GLU A 2 -12.08 -17.36 -22.56
C GLU A 2 -13.08 -17.68 -23.69
N GLU A 3 -14.08 -16.84 -23.89
CA GLU A 3 -15.10 -17.03 -24.93
C GLU A 3 -14.59 -16.68 -26.35
N GLN A 4 -13.75 -15.66 -26.47
CA GLN A 4 -13.33 -15.12 -27.78
C GLN A 4 -12.05 -15.77 -28.32
N ALA A 5 -11.19 -16.27 -27.44
CA ALA A 5 -9.93 -16.88 -27.78
C ALA A 5 -9.56 -18.00 -26.77
N PRO A 6 -10.33 -19.11 -26.75
CA PRO A 6 -10.17 -20.17 -25.74
C PRO A 6 -8.78 -20.81 -25.77
N ALA A 7 -8.16 -20.93 -26.94
CA ALA A 7 -6.81 -21.44 -27.06
C ALA A 7 -5.78 -20.54 -26.36
N VAL A 8 -5.93 -19.21 -26.43
CA VAL A 8 -5.07 -18.27 -25.73
C VAL A 8 -5.32 -18.33 -24.23
N PHE A 9 -6.58 -18.45 -23.81
CA PHE A 9 -6.93 -18.56 -22.40
C PHE A 9 -6.29 -19.80 -21.74
N THR A 10 -6.32 -20.95 -22.42
CA THR A 10 -5.69 -22.19 -21.89
C THR A 10 -4.16 -22.14 -21.83
N MET A 11 -3.52 -21.24 -22.57
CA MET A 11 -2.08 -21.02 -22.50
C MET A 11 -1.65 -20.09 -21.36
N LEU A 12 -2.59 -19.37 -20.74
CA LEU A 12 -2.28 -18.55 -19.57
C LEU A 12 -1.99 -19.44 -18.37
N SER A 13 -1.07 -18.98 -17.52
CA SER A 13 -0.86 -19.55 -16.19
C SER A 13 -2.14 -19.39 -15.34
N LYS A 14 -2.25 -20.13 -14.24
CA LYS A 14 -3.35 -19.96 -13.28
C LYS A 14 -3.50 -18.48 -12.88
N LEU A 15 -2.40 -17.84 -12.49
CA LEU A 15 -2.39 -16.41 -12.18
C LEU A 15 -2.84 -15.56 -13.38
N GLY A 16 -2.39 -15.85 -14.58
CA GLY A 16 -2.79 -15.11 -15.79
C GLY A 16 -4.29 -15.22 -16.10
N GLN A 17 -4.92 -16.34 -15.76
CA GLN A 17 -6.37 -16.54 -15.89
C GLN A 17 -7.16 -15.78 -14.81
N GLU A 18 -6.59 -15.62 -13.61
CA GLU A 18 -7.20 -14.93 -12.48
C GLU A 18 -6.96 -13.41 -12.50
N LEU A 19 -5.96 -12.93 -13.28
CA LEU A 19 -5.66 -11.51 -13.44
C LEU A 19 -6.76 -10.79 -14.23
N TYR A 20 -7.91 -10.65 -13.62
CA TYR A 20 -9.02 -9.86 -14.13
C TYR A 20 -9.10 -8.53 -13.38
N MET A 21 -8.99 -7.43 -14.10
CA MET A 21 -9.28 -6.11 -13.55
C MET A 21 -10.75 -5.75 -13.86
N PRO A 22 -11.65 -5.82 -12.88
CA PRO A 22 -13.00 -5.31 -13.06
C PRO A 22 -12.96 -3.82 -13.38
N LYS A 23 -14.07 -3.28 -13.91
CA LYS A 23 -14.20 -1.83 -14.14
C LYS A 23 -13.94 -1.07 -12.84
N GLY A 24 -12.72 -0.61 -12.68
CA GLY A 24 -12.25 0.17 -11.52
C GLY A 24 -12.01 1.63 -11.90
N ILE A 25 -11.37 2.37 -11.00
CA ILE A 25 -11.12 3.81 -11.12
C ILE A 25 -10.40 4.20 -12.43
N LEU A 26 -9.48 3.37 -12.93
CA LEU A 26 -8.76 3.66 -14.18
C LEU A 26 -9.69 3.62 -15.40
N THR A 27 -10.56 2.62 -15.49
CA THR A 27 -11.57 2.52 -16.56
C THR A 27 -12.59 3.64 -16.44
N GLN A 28 -13.05 3.93 -15.23
CA GLN A 28 -13.96 5.04 -14.94
C GLN A 28 -13.29 6.39 -15.28
N GLY A 29 -12.01 6.54 -14.98
CA GLY A 29 -11.24 7.73 -15.32
C GLY A 29 -11.10 7.95 -16.84
N ALA A 30 -10.87 6.88 -17.60
CA ALA A 30 -10.85 6.95 -19.07
C ALA A 30 -12.22 7.35 -19.62
N GLU A 31 -13.29 6.71 -19.14
CA GLU A 31 -14.67 7.04 -19.53
C GLU A 31 -15.07 8.48 -19.16
N ALA A 32 -14.64 8.94 -17.97
CA ALA A 32 -14.88 10.32 -17.55
C ALA A 32 -14.15 11.36 -18.38
N LYS A 33 -12.94 11.06 -18.88
CA LYS A 33 -12.24 11.95 -19.81
C LYS A 33 -13.01 12.19 -21.13
N GLU A 34 -13.75 11.18 -21.58
CA GLU A 34 -14.55 11.28 -22.81
C GLU A 34 -15.91 11.93 -22.57
N LYS A 35 -16.55 11.66 -21.43
CA LYS A 35 -17.96 11.98 -21.19
C LYS A 35 -18.22 13.11 -20.19
N ALA A 36 -17.26 13.44 -19.33
CA ALA A 36 -17.46 14.49 -18.33
C ALA A 36 -17.24 15.88 -18.95
N HIS A 37 -18.31 16.66 -19.06
CA HIS A 37 -18.29 17.99 -19.68
C HIS A 37 -18.07 19.14 -18.69
N LYS A 38 -18.32 18.93 -17.39
CA LYS A 38 -18.18 19.98 -16.37
C LYS A 38 -17.16 19.64 -15.29
N PHE A 39 -17.27 18.45 -14.72
CA PHE A 39 -16.40 18.02 -13.62
C PHE A 39 -15.96 16.58 -13.86
N ASN A 40 -14.67 16.32 -13.65
CA ASN A 40 -14.10 15.00 -13.59
C ASN A 40 -13.36 14.85 -12.25
N ALA A 41 -13.90 14.05 -11.35
CA ALA A 41 -13.34 13.80 -10.03
C ALA A 41 -13.00 12.32 -9.84
N THR A 42 -12.69 11.59 -10.92
CA THR A 42 -12.37 10.16 -10.85
C THR A 42 -10.94 9.90 -10.42
N ILE A 43 -10.00 10.76 -10.79
CA ILE A 43 -8.59 10.66 -10.39
C ILE A 43 -8.19 11.99 -9.77
N GLY A 44 -7.75 11.97 -8.51
CA GLY A 44 -7.29 13.15 -7.78
C GLY A 44 -5.87 13.53 -8.21
N ILE A 45 -5.75 14.51 -9.10
CA ILE A 45 -4.50 15.20 -9.40
C ILE A 45 -4.64 16.62 -8.88
N ALA A 46 -3.73 17.04 -7.99
CA ALA A 46 -3.69 18.43 -7.54
C ALA A 46 -3.36 19.34 -8.74
N MET A 47 -4.22 20.32 -9.00
CA MET A 47 -4.11 21.22 -10.14
C MET A 47 -4.03 22.68 -9.69
N GLU A 48 -3.18 23.45 -10.33
CA GLU A 48 -3.10 24.90 -10.19
C GLU A 48 -3.01 25.53 -11.58
N ASN A 49 -3.83 26.56 -11.84
CA ASN A 49 -3.88 27.24 -13.14
C ASN A 49 -4.00 26.30 -14.35
N ASN A 50 -4.83 25.27 -14.24
CA ASN A 50 -5.05 24.22 -15.26
C ASN A 50 -3.80 23.35 -15.56
N SER A 51 -2.80 23.37 -14.70
CA SER A 51 -1.61 22.51 -14.79
C SER A 51 -1.46 21.65 -13.53
N PRO A 52 -0.90 20.46 -13.63
CA PRO A 52 -0.56 19.67 -12.44
C PRO A 52 0.36 20.47 -11.53
N MET A 53 0.08 20.46 -10.23
CA MET A 53 0.98 21.02 -9.23
C MET A 53 2.29 20.22 -9.20
N TYR A 54 3.40 20.92 -9.07
CA TYR A 54 4.73 20.32 -8.95
C TYR A 54 5.62 21.18 -8.04
N LEU A 55 6.72 20.60 -7.59
CA LEU A 55 7.73 21.33 -6.83
C LEU A 55 8.78 21.90 -7.78
N ASP A 56 8.92 23.23 -7.81
CA ASP A 56 9.89 23.94 -8.67
C ASP A 56 11.31 23.40 -8.47
N CYS A 57 11.71 23.14 -7.22
CA CYS A 57 13.02 22.60 -6.91
C CYS A 57 13.28 21.21 -7.54
N ILE A 58 12.24 20.41 -7.78
CA ILE A 58 12.35 19.13 -8.50
C ILE A 58 12.44 19.39 -10.01
N TYR A 59 11.53 20.20 -10.52
CA TYR A 59 11.46 20.51 -11.95
C TYR A 59 12.76 21.15 -12.48
N ASP A 60 13.31 22.12 -11.75
CA ASP A 60 14.55 22.79 -12.11
C ASP A 60 15.75 21.85 -12.11
N ASN A 61 15.78 20.89 -11.20
CA ASN A 61 16.85 19.90 -11.14
C ASN A 61 16.79 18.83 -12.24
N LEU A 62 15.64 18.60 -12.88
CA LEU A 62 15.54 17.60 -13.96
C LEU A 62 16.50 17.87 -15.14
N LYS A 63 16.80 19.13 -15.40
CA LYS A 63 17.73 19.56 -16.47
C LYS A 63 19.20 19.53 -16.05
N ALA A 64 19.48 19.38 -14.77
CA ALA A 64 20.84 19.45 -14.22
C ALA A 64 21.57 18.10 -14.21
N PHE A 65 20.87 17.00 -14.51
CA PHE A 65 21.47 15.67 -14.49
C PHE A 65 22.46 15.47 -15.64
N LYS A 66 23.66 14.95 -15.30
CA LYS A 66 24.64 14.53 -16.28
C LYS A 66 24.33 13.13 -16.78
N PRO A 67 24.74 12.76 -18.03
CA PRO A 67 24.59 11.39 -18.52
C PRO A 67 25.11 10.30 -17.56
N THR A 68 26.21 10.60 -16.87
CA THR A 68 26.80 9.70 -15.85
C THR A 68 25.93 9.47 -14.62
N ASP A 69 24.93 10.32 -14.38
CA ASP A 69 24.05 10.21 -13.20
C ASP A 69 22.81 9.36 -13.47
N ILE A 70 22.37 9.31 -14.76
CA ILE A 70 21.07 8.76 -15.13
C ILE A 70 21.13 7.52 -16.02
N PHE A 71 22.20 7.33 -16.84
CA PHE A 71 22.29 6.20 -17.77
C PHE A 71 22.97 4.93 -17.21
N PRO A 72 23.87 4.97 -16.22
CA PRO A 72 24.44 3.76 -15.66
C PRO A 72 23.39 2.93 -14.90
N TYR A 73 23.65 1.63 -14.72
CA TYR A 73 22.84 0.78 -13.87
C TYR A 73 22.76 1.35 -12.46
N ALA A 74 21.53 1.46 -11.94
CA ALA A 74 21.33 1.75 -10.53
C ALA A 74 21.52 0.45 -9.70
N PRO A 75 22.03 0.53 -8.47
CA PRO A 75 22.02 -0.61 -7.55
C PRO A 75 20.57 -1.10 -7.32
N SER A 76 20.38 -2.41 -7.19
CA SER A 76 19.04 -3.03 -7.03
C SER A 76 18.24 -2.49 -5.84
N SER A 77 18.91 -2.03 -4.79
CA SER A 77 18.27 -1.41 -3.62
C SER A 77 18.13 0.12 -3.71
N GLY A 78 18.55 0.73 -4.81
CA GLY A 78 18.58 2.18 -5.01
C GLY A 78 19.93 2.82 -4.71
N LYS A 79 20.12 4.05 -5.17
CA LYS A 79 21.37 4.81 -4.96
C LYS A 79 21.64 5.00 -3.45
N PRO A 80 22.88 4.73 -2.97
CA PRO A 80 23.21 4.84 -1.54
C PRO A 80 22.94 6.23 -0.94
N GLU A 81 23.15 7.28 -1.72
CA GLU A 81 22.93 8.67 -1.32
C GLU A 81 21.44 8.93 -1.04
N LEU A 82 20.56 8.49 -1.92
CA LEU A 82 19.11 8.60 -1.75
C LEU A 82 18.65 7.84 -0.52
N ARG A 83 19.10 6.61 -0.35
CA ARG A 83 18.73 5.75 0.80
C ARG A 83 19.16 6.37 2.13
N LYS A 84 20.38 6.92 2.19
CA LYS A 84 20.90 7.63 3.39
C LYS A 84 20.10 8.90 3.66
N ALA A 85 19.81 9.70 2.64
CA ALA A 85 19.02 10.93 2.77
C ALA A 85 17.61 10.61 3.28
N TRP A 86 16.98 9.56 2.74
CA TRP A 86 15.67 9.13 3.19
C TRP A 86 15.67 8.62 4.62
N GLN A 87 16.66 7.81 5.02
CA GLN A 87 16.82 7.37 6.39
C GLN A 87 17.00 8.55 7.36
N ALA A 88 17.82 9.54 6.98
CA ALA A 88 18.02 10.75 7.78
C ALA A 88 16.70 11.55 7.93
N LYS A 89 15.91 11.66 6.85
CA LYS A 89 14.58 12.28 6.87
C LYS A 89 13.65 11.54 7.84
N MET A 90 13.55 10.20 7.72
CA MET A 90 12.74 9.38 8.62
C MET A 90 13.08 9.59 10.09
N LEU A 91 14.38 9.60 10.44
CA LEU A 91 14.85 9.80 11.81
C LEU A 91 14.60 11.23 12.33
N LYS A 92 14.63 12.22 11.43
CA LYS A 92 14.33 13.62 11.76
C LYS A 92 12.84 13.83 12.04
N GLU A 93 11.99 13.25 11.20
CA GLU A 93 10.52 13.40 11.28
C GLU A 93 9.91 12.51 12.36
N ASN A 94 10.57 11.41 12.70
CA ASN A 94 10.12 10.44 13.70
C ASN A 94 11.17 10.26 14.81
N PRO A 95 11.28 11.20 15.76
CA PRO A 95 12.29 11.13 16.84
C PRO A 95 12.20 9.85 17.69
N SER A 96 11.04 9.22 17.76
CA SER A 96 10.81 7.95 18.46
C SER A 96 11.58 6.76 17.85
N LEU A 97 12.05 6.88 16.61
CA LEU A 97 12.89 5.86 15.95
C LEU A 97 14.35 5.91 16.41
N LYS A 98 14.77 6.98 17.10
CA LYS A 98 16.16 7.13 17.58
C LYS A 98 16.52 5.97 18.52
N GLY A 99 17.61 5.29 18.19
CA GLY A 99 18.08 4.12 18.95
C GLY A 99 17.30 2.82 18.67
N LYS A 100 16.34 2.83 17.75
CA LYS A 100 15.68 1.61 17.28
C LYS A 100 16.45 0.97 16.13
N LEU A 101 16.37 -0.35 16.03
CA LEU A 101 16.93 -1.09 14.90
C LEU A 101 16.00 -0.93 13.69
N ILE A 102 16.45 -0.16 12.70
CA ILE A 102 15.76 0.04 11.43
C ILE A 102 16.69 -0.33 10.28
N SER A 103 16.14 -0.93 9.22
CA SER A 103 16.90 -1.22 8.01
C SER A 103 17.14 0.05 7.18
N MET A 104 18.13 -0.01 6.29
CA MET A 104 18.26 0.99 5.24
C MET A 104 17.07 0.90 4.29
N PRO A 105 16.45 2.03 3.91
CA PRO A 105 15.37 2.05 2.94
C PRO A 105 15.77 1.39 1.61
N VAL A 106 14.82 0.80 0.93
CA VAL A 106 14.97 0.25 -0.43
C VAL A 106 14.13 1.08 -1.38
N THR A 107 14.73 1.52 -2.49
CA THR A 107 14.02 2.28 -3.51
C THR A 107 13.22 1.34 -4.40
N VAL A 108 11.95 1.67 -4.61
CA VAL A 108 11.02 0.92 -5.46
C VAL A 108 10.36 1.84 -6.50
N ASN A 109 9.70 1.25 -7.51
CA ASN A 109 8.96 1.98 -8.54
C ASN A 109 7.56 2.34 -8.06
N ALA A 110 7.43 3.20 -7.07
CA ALA A 110 6.17 3.55 -6.41
C ALA A 110 5.61 2.46 -5.48
N LEU A 111 4.51 2.81 -4.80
CA LEU A 111 3.89 2.06 -3.71
C LEU A 111 3.50 0.63 -4.09
N THR A 112 2.83 0.46 -5.24
CA THR A 112 2.38 -0.88 -5.69
C THR A 112 3.54 -1.86 -5.83
N HIS A 113 4.71 -1.40 -6.30
CA HIS A 113 5.91 -2.25 -6.36
C HIS A 113 6.41 -2.63 -4.96
N GLY A 114 6.43 -1.68 -4.03
CA GLY A 114 6.79 -1.94 -2.64
C GLY A 114 5.87 -2.96 -1.98
N LEU A 115 4.56 -2.79 -2.13
CA LEU A 115 3.55 -3.73 -1.63
C LEU A 115 3.67 -5.12 -2.27
N SER A 116 3.98 -5.19 -3.56
CA SER A 116 4.23 -6.47 -4.25
C SER A 116 5.43 -7.21 -3.66
N ILE A 117 6.52 -6.49 -3.37
CA ILE A 117 7.69 -7.07 -2.70
C ILE A 117 7.31 -7.56 -1.29
N VAL A 118 6.59 -6.75 -0.52
CA VAL A 118 6.12 -7.12 0.83
C VAL A 118 5.25 -8.37 0.78
N SER A 119 4.30 -8.44 -0.15
CA SER A 119 3.44 -9.62 -0.27
C SER A 119 4.24 -10.88 -0.61
N GLN A 120 5.16 -10.80 -1.56
CA GLN A 120 6.02 -11.93 -1.94
C GLN A 120 6.98 -12.37 -0.82
N MET A 121 7.44 -11.43 0.01
CA MET A 121 8.34 -11.75 1.12
C MET A 121 7.61 -12.35 2.33
N PHE A 122 6.37 -11.96 2.59
CA PHE A 122 5.71 -12.24 3.86
C PHE A 122 4.39 -12.98 3.74
N CYS A 123 3.74 -13.02 2.57
CA CYS A 123 2.45 -13.68 2.39
C CYS A 123 2.64 -15.03 1.68
N ASN A 124 2.28 -16.11 2.36
CA ASN A 124 2.12 -17.42 1.74
C ASN A 124 0.66 -17.67 1.41
N GLU A 125 0.40 -18.67 0.58
CA GLU A 125 -0.94 -19.18 0.31
C GLU A 125 -1.72 -19.43 1.62
N GLY A 126 -2.91 -18.85 1.70
CA GLY A 126 -3.81 -18.96 2.82
C GLY A 126 -3.38 -18.22 4.09
N ASP A 127 -2.37 -17.36 4.08
CA ASP A 127 -2.09 -16.44 5.19
C ASP A 127 -3.16 -15.36 5.27
N TYR A 128 -3.55 -14.99 6.49
CA TYR A 128 -4.54 -13.94 6.69
C TYR A 128 -3.93 -12.55 6.58
N VAL A 129 -4.61 -11.71 5.78
CA VAL A 129 -4.29 -10.30 5.62
C VAL A 129 -5.47 -9.49 6.14
N VAL A 130 -5.29 -8.87 7.30
CA VAL A 130 -6.34 -8.11 8.01
C VAL A 130 -6.24 -6.64 7.64
N MET A 131 -7.37 -6.06 7.24
CA MET A 131 -7.49 -4.65 6.88
C MET A 131 -8.93 -4.15 7.11
N PRO A 132 -9.18 -2.83 7.16
CA PRO A 132 -10.54 -2.31 7.21
C PRO A 132 -11.34 -2.66 5.94
N ASP A 133 -12.67 -2.62 5.99
CA ASP A 133 -13.55 -2.91 4.85
C ASP A 133 -13.54 -1.80 3.78
N LYS A 134 -13.08 -0.60 4.13
CA LYS A 134 -12.81 0.50 3.18
C LYS A 134 -11.32 0.52 2.90
N PHE A 135 -10.93 -0.11 1.80
CA PHE A 135 -9.52 -0.27 1.42
C PHE A 135 -9.30 0.00 -0.06
N TRP A 136 -8.07 0.30 -0.42
CA TRP A 136 -7.65 0.46 -1.80
C TRP A 136 -7.66 -0.88 -2.55
N GLY A 137 -8.38 -0.93 -3.69
CA GLY A 137 -8.64 -2.17 -4.43
C GLY A 137 -7.38 -2.97 -4.84
N ASN A 138 -6.22 -2.30 -4.98
CA ASN A 138 -4.97 -2.96 -5.33
C ASN A 138 -4.45 -3.93 -4.25
N TYR A 139 -4.86 -3.80 -2.99
CA TYR A 139 -4.50 -4.80 -1.98
C TYR A 139 -5.06 -6.17 -2.31
N ARG A 140 -6.26 -6.24 -2.91
CA ARG A 140 -6.84 -7.50 -3.38
C ARG A 140 -5.96 -8.14 -4.44
N LEU A 141 -5.56 -7.36 -5.46
CA LEU A 141 -4.69 -7.85 -6.51
C LEU A 141 -3.36 -8.35 -5.93
N THR A 142 -2.73 -7.55 -5.06
CA THR A 142 -1.38 -7.80 -4.55
C THR A 142 -1.34 -8.97 -3.58
N PHE A 143 -2.22 -8.99 -2.56
CA PHE A 143 -2.14 -9.96 -1.47
C PHE A 143 -3.03 -11.19 -1.69
N SER A 144 -4.15 -11.07 -2.43
CA SER A 144 -5.02 -12.21 -2.68
C SER A 144 -4.71 -12.86 -4.03
N THR A 145 -4.86 -12.12 -5.14
CA THR A 145 -4.71 -12.71 -6.47
C THR A 145 -3.28 -13.17 -6.77
N ILE A 146 -2.26 -12.38 -6.38
CA ILE A 146 -0.85 -12.70 -6.69
C ILE A 146 -0.24 -13.65 -5.65
N SER A 147 -0.57 -13.49 -4.38
CA SER A 147 0.08 -14.22 -3.29
C SER A 147 -0.84 -15.23 -2.58
N ASP A 148 -2.04 -15.47 -3.10
CA ASP A 148 -3.03 -16.42 -2.55
C ASP A 148 -3.35 -16.21 -1.06
N GLY A 149 -3.18 -14.98 -0.56
CA GLY A 149 -3.55 -14.57 0.79
C GLY A 149 -5.04 -14.41 0.97
N VAL A 150 -5.53 -14.67 2.17
CA VAL A 150 -6.94 -14.55 2.56
C VAL A 150 -7.20 -13.16 3.12
N LEU A 151 -7.81 -12.28 2.30
CA LEU A 151 -8.22 -10.96 2.77
C LEU A 151 -9.35 -11.09 3.78
N THR A 152 -9.16 -10.52 4.95
CA THR A 152 -10.11 -10.56 6.05
C THR A 152 -10.33 -9.16 6.57
N THR A 153 -11.58 -8.70 6.56
CA THR A 153 -11.90 -7.31 6.88
C THR A 153 -12.70 -7.18 8.18
N PHE A 154 -12.66 -5.96 8.72
CA PHE A 154 -13.51 -5.50 9.82
C PHE A 154 -14.12 -4.14 9.41
N PRO A 155 -15.26 -3.73 9.99
CA PRO A 155 -15.84 -2.41 9.72
C PRO A 155 -14.85 -1.30 10.05
N THR A 156 -14.59 -0.41 9.10
CA THR A 156 -13.60 0.69 9.22
C THR A 156 -13.91 1.61 10.39
N PHE A 157 -15.20 1.92 10.58
CA PHE A 157 -15.65 2.90 11.57
C PHE A 157 -16.55 2.27 12.62
N HIS A 158 -16.42 2.78 13.85
CA HIS A 158 -17.32 2.52 14.97
C HIS A 158 -17.43 3.78 15.82
N GLU A 159 -18.65 4.18 16.18
CA GLU A 159 -18.93 5.37 17.02
C GLU A 159 -18.24 6.67 16.54
N GLY A 160 -18.14 6.85 15.21
CA GLY A 160 -17.59 8.06 14.60
C GLY A 160 -16.07 8.11 14.46
N GLY A 161 -15.35 7.10 14.94
CA GLY A 161 -13.89 6.96 14.83
C GLY A 161 -13.45 5.70 14.12
N PHE A 162 -12.12 5.47 14.03
CA PHE A 162 -11.58 4.22 13.52
C PHE A 162 -11.87 3.07 14.49
N ASN A 163 -12.31 1.96 13.95
CA ASN A 163 -12.72 0.78 14.74
C ASN A 163 -11.51 -0.03 15.24
N VAL A 164 -10.78 0.52 16.21
CA VAL A 164 -9.61 -0.14 16.79
C VAL A 164 -9.96 -1.49 17.41
N ASP A 165 -11.08 -1.58 18.12
CA ASP A 165 -11.51 -2.81 18.77
C ASP A 165 -11.86 -3.90 17.76
N GLY A 166 -12.48 -3.51 16.63
CA GLY A 166 -12.74 -4.39 15.50
C GLY A 166 -11.45 -4.93 14.88
N LEU A 167 -10.44 -4.08 14.70
CA LEU A 167 -9.11 -4.50 14.25
C LEU A 167 -8.50 -5.54 15.19
N ILE A 168 -8.38 -5.22 16.48
CA ILE A 168 -7.72 -6.08 17.45
C ILE A 168 -8.44 -7.43 17.59
N LYS A 169 -9.78 -7.39 17.66
CA LYS A 169 -10.61 -8.60 17.67
C LYS A 169 -10.39 -9.45 16.43
N LYS A 170 -10.34 -8.84 15.23
CA LYS A 170 -10.12 -9.56 13.98
C LYS A 170 -8.74 -10.21 13.92
N VAL A 171 -7.69 -9.52 14.33
CA VAL A 171 -6.33 -10.08 14.41
C VAL A 171 -6.27 -11.24 15.42
N GLU A 172 -6.93 -11.13 16.56
CA GLU A 172 -7.01 -12.21 17.55
C GLU A 172 -7.76 -13.44 17.00
N GLU A 173 -8.89 -13.22 16.32
CA GLU A 173 -9.68 -14.31 15.71
C GLU A 173 -8.85 -15.12 14.72
N VAL A 174 -8.20 -14.45 13.76
CA VAL A 174 -7.43 -15.15 12.73
C VAL A 174 -6.10 -15.68 13.26
N GLY A 175 -5.51 -15.02 14.26
CA GLY A 175 -4.30 -15.45 14.93
C GLY A 175 -4.45 -16.79 15.70
N LYS A 176 -5.68 -17.14 16.08
CA LYS A 176 -6.01 -18.47 16.62
C LYS A 176 -6.03 -19.58 15.55
N LEU A 177 -6.28 -19.20 14.29
CA LEU A 177 -6.32 -20.13 13.16
C LEU A 177 -4.94 -20.34 12.56
N LYS A 178 -4.15 -19.27 12.44
CA LYS A 178 -2.75 -19.27 11.98
C LYS A 178 -1.92 -18.32 12.81
N PRO A 179 -0.72 -18.73 13.25
CA PRO A 179 0.10 -17.92 14.16
C PRO A 179 0.73 -16.68 13.51
N LYS A 180 0.65 -16.54 12.19
CA LYS A 180 1.13 -15.38 11.43
C LYS A 180 -0.04 -14.61 10.84
N VAL A 181 -0.06 -13.30 11.08
CA VAL A 181 -1.09 -12.37 10.58
C VAL A 181 -0.41 -11.17 9.97
N ILE A 182 -0.81 -10.78 8.75
CA ILE A 182 -0.40 -9.54 8.11
C ILE A 182 -1.50 -8.52 8.37
N VAL A 183 -1.14 -7.33 8.83
CA VAL A 183 -2.07 -6.22 9.11
C VAL A 183 -1.70 -5.06 8.22
N ILE A 184 -2.63 -4.58 7.40
CA ILE A 184 -2.44 -3.38 6.57
C ILE A 184 -3.10 -2.19 7.26
N LEU A 185 -2.29 -1.17 7.52
CA LEU A 185 -2.67 0.12 8.10
C LEU A 185 -2.39 1.20 7.07
N ASN A 186 -3.44 1.64 6.38
CA ASN A 186 -3.34 2.71 5.39
C ASN A 186 -3.90 4.00 5.97
N PHE A 187 -3.03 4.97 6.25
CA PHE A 187 -3.38 6.26 6.82
C PHE A 187 -2.48 7.38 6.30
N PRO A 188 -3.04 8.49 5.82
CA PRO A 188 -4.47 8.73 5.56
C PRO A 188 -5.10 7.65 4.69
N ASN A 189 -6.31 7.19 5.06
CA ASN A 189 -6.91 6.02 4.42
C ASN A 189 -7.41 6.32 3.00
N ASN A 190 -7.03 5.51 2.05
CA ASN A 190 -7.65 5.49 0.74
C ASN A 190 -8.74 4.38 0.71
N PRO A 191 -10.05 4.70 0.53
CA PRO A 191 -10.57 5.94 -0.11
C PRO A 191 -11.20 6.96 0.84
N THR A 192 -11.19 6.76 2.16
CA THR A 192 -12.00 7.59 3.07
C THR A 192 -11.35 8.92 3.46
N GLY A 193 -10.02 9.06 3.30
CA GLY A 193 -9.26 10.20 3.76
C GLY A 193 -9.08 10.24 5.28
N TYR A 194 -9.52 9.22 6.01
CA TYR A 194 -9.45 9.20 7.47
C TYR A 194 -8.01 9.04 7.97
N THR A 195 -7.66 9.86 8.94
CA THR A 195 -6.42 9.76 9.71
C THR A 195 -6.74 9.50 11.17
N PRO A 196 -6.16 8.48 11.81
CA PRO A 196 -6.47 8.18 13.20
C PRO A 196 -5.98 9.28 14.13
N THR A 197 -6.73 9.49 15.19
CA THR A 197 -6.29 10.33 16.31
C THR A 197 -5.08 9.71 16.99
N LEU A 198 -4.35 10.51 17.77
CA LEU A 198 -3.21 10.01 18.56
C LEU A 198 -3.64 8.89 19.54
N ASP A 199 -4.83 9.01 20.13
CA ASP A 199 -5.39 7.98 21.01
C ASP A 199 -5.63 6.66 20.25
N GLU A 200 -6.31 6.73 19.09
CA GLU A 200 -6.54 5.55 18.25
C GLU A 200 -5.22 4.91 17.79
N ALA A 201 -4.24 5.70 17.37
CA ALA A 201 -2.92 5.21 16.98
C ALA A 201 -2.22 4.48 18.14
N ASN A 202 -2.25 5.05 19.35
CA ASN A 202 -1.70 4.41 20.54
C ASN A 202 -2.43 3.12 20.88
N ARG A 203 -3.77 3.09 20.80
CA ARG A 203 -4.59 1.89 21.03
C ARG A 203 -4.29 0.80 20.01
N ILE A 204 -4.09 1.15 18.72
CA ILE A 204 -3.68 0.19 17.68
C ILE A 204 -2.34 -0.45 18.06
N VAL A 205 -1.32 0.37 18.33
CA VAL A 205 0.02 -0.12 18.67
C VAL A 205 0.00 -1.00 19.92
N TYR A 206 -0.69 -0.54 20.98
CA TYR A 206 -0.81 -1.29 22.24
C TYR A 206 -1.55 -2.61 22.05
N GLY A 207 -2.66 -2.58 21.32
CA GLY A 207 -3.46 -3.80 21.06
C GLY A 207 -2.69 -4.83 20.24
N LEU A 208 -2.03 -4.43 19.16
CA LEU A 208 -1.20 -5.33 18.34
C LEU A 208 -0.03 -5.90 19.14
N ARG A 209 0.63 -5.07 19.96
CA ARG A 209 1.70 -5.52 20.86
C ARG A 209 1.22 -6.57 21.83
N ASN A 210 0.09 -6.34 22.49
CA ASN A 210 -0.49 -7.32 23.42
C ASN A 210 -0.78 -8.67 22.76
N LEU A 211 -1.24 -8.67 21.52
CA LEU A 211 -1.47 -9.90 20.75
C LEU A 211 -0.15 -10.59 20.38
N ALA A 212 0.88 -9.80 20.02
CA ALA A 212 2.22 -10.33 19.77
C ALA A 212 2.83 -10.97 21.04
N ASP A 213 2.68 -10.33 22.20
CA ASP A 213 3.13 -10.87 23.49
C ASP A 213 2.41 -12.17 23.87
N LYS A 214 1.18 -12.40 23.36
CA LYS A 214 0.44 -13.67 23.45
C LYS A 214 0.87 -14.72 22.42
N GLY A 215 1.88 -14.43 21.57
CA GLY A 215 2.48 -15.38 20.63
C GLY A 215 1.98 -15.28 19.19
N ILE A 216 1.12 -14.33 18.83
CA ILE A 216 0.71 -14.09 17.46
C ILE A 216 1.86 -13.35 16.74
N LYS A 217 2.36 -13.89 15.63
CA LYS A 217 3.39 -13.25 14.81
C LYS A 217 2.74 -12.21 13.88
N ILE A 218 2.87 -10.94 14.20
CA ILE A 218 2.21 -9.85 13.48
C ILE A 218 3.23 -9.13 12.59
N ILE A 219 2.88 -8.97 11.33
CA ILE A 219 3.56 -8.10 10.36
C ILE A 219 2.65 -6.93 10.12
N SER A 220 3.02 -5.74 10.60
CA SER A 220 2.29 -4.51 10.31
C SER A 220 2.90 -3.81 9.09
N VAL A 221 2.09 -3.58 8.08
CA VAL A 221 2.42 -2.81 6.88
C VAL A 221 1.76 -1.45 7.03
N ALA A 222 2.56 -0.42 7.26
CA ALA A 222 2.08 0.96 7.24
C ALA A 222 2.21 1.49 5.81
N ASP A 223 1.07 1.88 5.26
CA ASP A 223 0.95 2.51 3.95
C ASP A 223 0.55 3.96 4.18
N ASP A 224 1.51 4.87 4.01
CA ASP A 224 1.42 6.30 4.31
C ASP A 224 1.68 7.16 3.05
N ASP A 225 1.09 6.77 1.93
CA ASP A 225 1.31 7.36 0.60
C ASP A 225 0.80 8.82 0.48
N TYR A 226 0.04 9.34 1.45
CA TYR A 226 -0.58 10.67 1.41
C TYR A 226 -0.07 11.64 2.47
#